data_58d919168f4f13ec448b860e37d0651d
#
_entry.id   58d919168f4f13ec448b860e37d0651d
#
_cell.length_a   1.000
_cell.length_b   1.000
_cell.length_c   1.000
_cell.angle_alpha   90.00
_cell.angle_beta   90.00
_cell.angle_gamma   90.00
#
_symmetry.space_group_name_H-M   'P 1'
#
loop_
_entity.id
_entity.type
_entity.pdbx_description
1 polymer ?
#
loop_
_entity_poly.entity_id
_entity_poly.type
_entity_poly.pdbx_seq_one_letter_code
_entity_poly.pdbx_strand_id
1 'polypeptide(L)'
;MRLKFTITSILVSLFFPATTPGAEGANSAHPSGAAMNQPIFSDYKDLKWDKIIPDLGDSSPEICILHIDPKTKATKLMIRTPKAIHVRKHWHSANETHTMIKGIAKFECDGKRSELGPGSFNYMPAKMVHEAWLPADSLTFITVDAAWDVNWVEGPPTAADLTK
;
A
#
# COMPACT_ATOMS: atom_id res chain seq x y z
N MET A 1 2.59 -17.27 -7.10
CA MET A 1 3.49 -16.30 -7.78
C MET A 1 3.68 -15.14 -6.81
N ARG A 2 4.90 -14.98 -6.27
CA ARG A 2 5.20 -13.88 -5.33
C ARG A 2 5.51 -12.63 -6.14
N LEU A 3 4.67 -11.62 -6.03
CA LEU A 3 4.97 -10.30 -6.58
C LEU A 3 5.93 -9.59 -5.60
N LYS A 4 7.22 -9.70 -5.89
CA LYS A 4 8.24 -8.93 -5.16
C LYS A 4 8.37 -7.58 -5.86
N PHE A 5 7.94 -6.51 -5.21
CA PHE A 5 8.31 -5.17 -5.63
C PHE A 5 9.79 -4.98 -5.34
N THR A 6 10.61 -5.07 -6.39
CA THR A 6 12.02 -4.71 -6.29
C THR A 6 12.11 -3.19 -6.44
N ILE A 7 12.32 -2.50 -5.33
CA ILE A 7 12.67 -1.08 -5.36
C ILE A 7 14.09 -1.00 -5.92
N THR A 8 14.21 -0.66 -7.19
CA THR A 8 15.51 -0.39 -7.82
C THR A 8 16.00 0.97 -7.33
N SER A 9 16.91 0.95 -6.37
CA SER A 9 17.64 2.15 -5.95
C SER A 9 18.55 2.58 -7.09
N ILE A 10 18.19 3.66 -7.77
CA ILE A 10 19.06 4.33 -8.75
C ILE A 10 20.09 5.12 -7.97
N LEU A 11 21.31 4.58 -7.91
CA LEU A 11 22.47 5.29 -7.38
C LEU A 11 22.95 6.25 -8.47
N VAL A 12 22.64 7.53 -8.36
CA VAL A 12 23.20 8.57 -9.20
C VAL A 12 24.54 8.99 -8.60
N SER A 13 25.64 8.52 -9.20
CA SER A 13 26.99 8.95 -8.86
C SER A 13 27.26 10.30 -9.53
N LEU A 14 27.23 11.37 -8.75
CA LEU A 14 27.71 12.70 -9.18
C LEU A 14 29.21 12.81 -8.89
N PHE A 15 30.02 12.85 -9.94
CA PHE A 15 31.42 13.23 -9.88
C PHE A 15 31.53 14.74 -9.67
N PHE A 16 32.19 15.18 -8.60
CA PHE A 16 32.68 16.54 -8.41
C PHE A 16 34.20 16.57 -8.42
N PRO A 17 34.81 17.54 -9.12
CA PRO A 17 36.26 17.70 -9.08
C PRO A 17 36.71 18.39 -7.78
N ALA A 18 37.85 17.95 -7.28
CA ALA A 18 38.50 18.45 -6.09
C ALA A 18 39.13 19.83 -6.30
N THR A 19 38.85 20.76 -5.38
CA THR A 19 39.73 21.92 -5.09
C THR A 19 39.84 22.07 -3.58
N THR A 20 41.04 22.11 -3.05
CA THR A 20 41.46 22.43 -1.67
C THR A 20 42.23 23.76 -1.66
N PRO A 21 42.62 24.34 -0.49
CA PRO A 21 41.99 24.42 0.82
C PRO A 21 41.95 25.88 1.35
N GLY A 22 41.21 26.12 2.40
CA GLY A 22 41.28 27.38 3.19
C GLY A 22 40.46 27.29 4.47
N ALA A 23 41.15 27.32 5.51
CA ALA A 23 41.01 27.47 6.97
C ALA A 23 39.69 27.90 7.62
N GLU A 24 39.50 27.30 8.80
CA GLU A 24 38.95 27.78 10.07
C GLU A 24 37.44 27.79 10.34
N GLY A 25 37.05 26.90 11.24
CA GLY A 25 36.32 27.24 12.45
C GLY A 25 34.82 27.50 12.33
N ALA A 26 34.02 26.45 12.29
CA ALA A 26 32.73 26.47 12.98
C ALA A 26 32.29 25.06 13.28
N ASN A 27 32.18 24.75 14.53
CA ASN A 27 31.66 23.57 15.14
C ASN A 27 30.17 23.41 14.75
N SER A 28 29.89 22.85 13.60
CA SER A 28 28.53 22.40 13.24
C SER A 28 28.37 20.97 13.71
N ALA A 29 27.84 20.82 14.92
CA ALA A 29 27.30 19.57 15.40
C ALA A 29 26.38 19.00 14.30
N HIS A 30 26.82 17.92 13.64
CA HIS A 30 25.93 17.12 12.85
C HIS A 30 24.82 16.60 13.76
N PRO A 31 23.57 16.82 13.50
CA PRO A 31 22.53 16.15 14.23
C PRO A 31 22.65 14.67 13.89
N SER A 32 23.22 13.93 14.83
CA SER A 32 23.21 12.48 14.90
C SER A 32 21.79 12.00 14.68
N GLY A 33 21.58 11.13 13.68
CA GLY A 33 20.34 10.59 13.19
C GLY A 33 19.33 10.12 14.21
N ALA A 34 18.54 11.00 14.74
CA ALA A 34 17.20 10.68 15.17
C ALA A 34 16.36 10.60 13.88
N ALA A 35 16.02 9.40 13.46
CA ALA A 35 15.00 9.18 12.43
C ALA A 35 13.74 9.88 12.92
N MET A 36 13.41 10.98 12.31
CA MET A 36 12.52 12.01 12.79
C MET A 36 11.10 11.49 12.73
N ASN A 37 10.53 11.28 13.88
CA ASN A 37 9.09 11.08 14.04
C ASN A 37 8.40 12.41 13.77
N GLN A 38 8.52 12.87 12.52
CA GLN A 38 7.89 14.12 12.08
C GLN A 38 6.46 13.83 11.66
N PRO A 39 5.50 14.72 11.96
CA PRO A 39 4.14 14.59 11.49
C PRO A 39 4.10 14.66 9.95
N ILE A 40 3.26 13.81 9.36
CA ILE A 40 3.01 13.78 7.92
C ILE A 40 1.60 14.28 7.68
N PHE A 41 1.46 15.29 6.81
CA PHE A 41 0.19 15.80 6.34
C PHE A 41 0.11 15.64 4.82
N SER A 42 -0.92 14.94 4.35
CA SER A 42 -1.15 14.71 2.92
C SER A 42 -2.61 14.96 2.59
N ASP A 43 -2.87 15.85 1.64
CA ASP A 43 -4.21 16.03 1.09
C ASP A 43 -4.50 14.90 0.10
N TYR A 44 -5.74 14.40 0.10
CA TYR A 44 -6.17 13.32 -0.80
C TYR A 44 -5.89 13.63 -2.28
N LYS A 45 -6.08 14.88 -2.71
CA LYS A 45 -5.84 15.32 -4.10
C LYS A 45 -4.37 15.21 -4.53
N ASP A 46 -3.43 15.23 -3.58
CA ASP A 46 -1.98 15.21 -3.83
C ASP A 46 -1.39 13.80 -3.75
N LEU A 47 -2.21 12.80 -3.38
CA LEU A 47 -1.78 11.41 -3.28
C LEU A 47 -1.37 10.85 -4.64
N LYS A 48 -0.34 10.01 -4.64
CA LYS A 48 0.16 9.29 -5.82
C LYS A 48 -0.35 7.86 -5.78
N TRP A 49 -0.88 7.42 -6.91
CA TRP A 49 -1.55 6.14 -7.03
C TRP A 49 -0.83 5.25 -8.04
N ASP A 50 -0.55 4.02 -7.66
CA ASP A 50 0.05 2.98 -8.50
C ASP A 50 -0.98 1.87 -8.78
N LYS A 51 -0.96 1.32 -9.98
CA LYS A 51 -1.84 0.21 -10.37
C LYS A 51 -1.41 -1.08 -9.68
N ILE A 52 -2.33 -1.75 -8.98
CA ILE A 52 -2.06 -3.05 -8.32
C ILE A 52 -1.96 -4.16 -9.37
N ILE A 53 -2.77 -4.09 -10.43
CA ILE A 53 -2.85 -5.08 -11.51
C ILE A 53 -2.70 -4.35 -12.84
N PRO A 54 -1.46 -4.06 -13.29
CA PRO A 54 -1.20 -3.25 -14.49
C PRO A 54 -1.89 -3.77 -15.76
N ASP A 55 -2.07 -5.09 -15.88
CA ASP A 55 -2.72 -5.73 -17.03
C ASP A 55 -4.20 -5.34 -17.20
N LEU A 56 -4.85 -4.81 -16.16
CA LEU A 56 -6.21 -4.29 -16.22
C LEU A 56 -6.27 -2.83 -16.70
N GLY A 57 -5.14 -2.21 -17.01
CA GLY A 57 -5.10 -0.82 -17.48
C GLY A 57 -5.81 0.14 -16.52
N ASP A 58 -6.72 0.98 -17.02
CA ASP A 58 -7.45 1.96 -16.20
C ASP A 58 -8.56 1.35 -15.33
N SER A 59 -8.81 0.06 -15.46
CA SER A 59 -9.72 -0.68 -14.59
C SER A 59 -9.03 -1.30 -13.37
N SER A 60 -7.69 -1.20 -13.28
CA SER A 60 -6.92 -1.73 -12.15
C SER A 60 -7.32 -1.05 -10.85
N PRO A 61 -7.49 -1.78 -9.74
CA PRO A 61 -7.38 -1.18 -8.41
C PRO A 61 -6.05 -0.45 -8.27
N GLU A 62 -6.07 0.65 -7.54
CA GLU A 62 -4.91 1.50 -7.34
C GLU A 62 -4.58 1.62 -5.85
N ILE A 63 -3.29 1.63 -5.54
CA ILE A 63 -2.74 1.73 -4.19
C ILE A 63 -1.99 3.04 -4.00
N CYS A 64 -2.16 3.65 -2.85
CA CYS A 64 -1.31 4.73 -2.37
C CYS A 64 -0.70 4.35 -1.03
N ILE A 65 0.62 4.26 -0.96
CA ILE A 65 1.34 4.07 0.29
C ILE A 65 1.45 5.41 1.01
N LEU A 66 0.83 5.52 2.19
CA LEU A 66 0.81 6.74 2.99
C LEU A 66 2.02 6.84 3.93
N HIS A 67 2.41 5.70 4.52
CA HIS A 67 3.51 5.63 5.47
C HIS A 67 4.02 4.20 5.60
N ILE A 68 5.34 4.07 5.74
CA ILE A 68 6.02 2.81 6.09
C ILE A 68 6.92 3.10 7.29
N ASP A 69 6.70 2.38 8.39
CA ASP A 69 7.61 2.44 9.53
C ASP A 69 8.99 1.89 9.11
N PRO A 70 10.08 2.64 9.28
CA PRO A 70 11.40 2.21 8.80
C PRO A 70 11.96 0.99 9.54
N LYS A 71 11.52 0.73 10.77
CA LYS A 71 11.99 -0.37 11.62
C LYS A 71 11.15 -1.63 11.44
N THR A 72 9.84 -1.51 11.63
CA THR A 72 8.90 -2.65 11.61
C THR A 72 8.38 -2.97 10.22
N LYS A 73 8.50 -2.02 9.28
CA LYS A 73 7.86 -2.05 7.96
C LYS A 73 6.33 -2.00 8.02
N ALA A 74 5.76 -1.73 9.19
CA ALA A 74 4.32 -1.52 9.32
C ALA A 74 3.87 -0.45 8.32
N THR A 75 2.84 -0.78 7.56
CA THR A 75 2.42 0.01 6.39
C THR A 75 1.02 0.56 6.59
N LYS A 76 0.84 1.83 6.25
CA LYS A 76 -0.47 2.48 6.13
C LYS A 76 -0.68 2.85 4.66
N LEU A 77 -1.79 2.46 4.11
CA LEU A 77 -2.07 2.64 2.70
C LEU A 77 -3.56 2.90 2.44
N MET A 78 -3.87 3.33 1.24
CA MET A 78 -5.23 3.36 0.71
C MET A 78 -5.30 2.56 -0.57
N ILE A 79 -6.45 1.94 -0.80
CA ILE A 79 -6.80 1.33 -2.09
C ILE A 79 -8.09 1.98 -2.58
N ARG A 80 -8.10 2.34 -3.89
CA ARG A 80 -9.32 2.76 -4.58
C ARG A 80 -9.58 1.86 -5.79
N THR A 81 -10.84 1.70 -6.15
CA THR A 81 -11.26 0.87 -7.27
C THR A 81 -12.00 1.71 -8.32
N PRO A 82 -11.37 2.06 -9.46
CA PRO A 82 -12.04 2.80 -10.53
C PRO A 82 -13.22 2.03 -11.14
N LYS A 83 -13.17 0.71 -11.10
CA LYS A 83 -14.23 -0.20 -11.57
C LYS A 83 -14.55 -1.24 -10.51
N ALA A 84 -15.78 -1.72 -10.51
CA ALA A 84 -16.16 -2.81 -9.63
C ALA A 84 -15.39 -4.08 -9.99
N ILE A 85 -14.89 -4.79 -8.99
CA ILE A 85 -13.99 -5.92 -9.19
C ILE A 85 -14.17 -6.98 -8.08
N HIS A 86 -14.07 -8.24 -8.49
CA HIS A 86 -13.85 -9.36 -7.60
C HIS A 86 -12.36 -9.54 -7.36
N VAL A 87 -11.89 -9.24 -6.15
CA VAL A 87 -10.54 -9.51 -5.69
C VAL A 87 -10.49 -10.97 -5.26
N ARG A 88 -9.88 -11.81 -6.10
CA ARG A 88 -9.83 -13.27 -5.92
C ARG A 88 -9.20 -13.67 -4.60
N LYS A 89 -9.37 -14.93 -4.24
CA LYS A 89 -8.79 -15.53 -3.02
C LYS A 89 -7.29 -15.24 -2.91
N HIS A 90 -6.91 -14.64 -1.82
CA HIS A 90 -5.54 -14.26 -1.50
C HIS A 90 -5.33 -14.22 0.01
N TRP A 91 -4.09 -14.03 0.41
CA TRP A 91 -3.69 -13.83 1.80
C TRP A 91 -2.49 -12.90 1.87
N HIS A 92 -2.25 -12.33 3.04
CA HIS A 92 -1.13 -11.43 3.33
C HIS A 92 -0.18 -12.07 4.33
N SER A 93 1.13 -11.76 4.23
CA SER A 93 2.14 -12.29 5.17
C SER A 93 2.05 -11.68 6.56
N ALA A 94 1.38 -10.55 6.70
CA ALA A 94 1.18 -9.80 7.93
C ALA A 94 -0.32 -9.66 8.25
N ASN A 95 -0.63 -9.26 9.48
CA ASN A 95 -2.01 -8.92 9.85
C ASN A 95 -2.43 -7.62 9.16
N GLU A 96 -3.68 -7.58 8.73
CA GLU A 96 -4.23 -6.45 7.99
C GLU A 96 -5.57 -6.01 8.59
N THR A 97 -5.80 -4.70 8.59
CA THR A 97 -7.11 -4.13 8.92
C THR A 97 -7.63 -3.30 7.77
N HIS A 98 -8.93 -3.36 7.52
CA HIS A 98 -9.59 -2.52 6.53
C HIS A 98 -10.60 -1.60 7.23
N THR A 99 -10.62 -0.34 6.84
CA THR A 99 -11.66 0.61 7.18
C THR A 99 -12.22 1.17 5.89
N MET A 100 -13.49 0.90 5.62
CA MET A 100 -14.16 1.46 4.45
C MET A 100 -14.36 2.95 4.62
N ILE A 101 -13.91 3.74 3.64
CA ILE A 101 -14.15 5.19 3.59
C ILE A 101 -15.31 5.48 2.65
N LYS A 102 -15.38 4.80 1.50
CA LYS A 102 -16.42 4.98 0.48
C LYS A 102 -16.75 3.64 -0.18
N GLY A 103 -18.03 3.44 -0.48
CA GLY A 103 -18.56 2.22 -1.08
C GLY A 103 -18.97 1.18 -0.02
N ILE A 104 -19.63 0.12 -0.48
CA ILE A 104 -20.00 -1.04 0.34
C ILE A 104 -19.25 -2.25 -0.25
N ALA A 105 -18.25 -2.72 0.44
CA ALA A 105 -17.49 -3.90 0.07
C ALA A 105 -18.12 -5.17 0.66
N LYS A 106 -18.01 -6.28 -0.07
CA LYS A 106 -18.33 -7.62 0.45
C LYS A 106 -17.03 -8.37 0.64
N PHE A 107 -16.86 -8.96 1.80
CA PHE A 107 -15.72 -9.82 2.12
C PHE A 107 -16.21 -11.23 2.40
N GLU A 108 -15.46 -12.21 1.95
CA GLU A 108 -15.65 -13.61 2.31
C GLU A 108 -14.36 -14.17 2.90
N CYS A 109 -14.49 -14.79 4.06
CA CYS A 109 -13.41 -15.45 4.77
C CYS A 109 -13.98 -16.64 5.52
N ASP A 110 -13.35 -17.82 5.36
CA ASP A 110 -13.78 -19.06 6.01
C ASP A 110 -15.28 -19.35 5.85
N GLY A 111 -15.81 -19.16 4.63
CA GLY A 111 -17.22 -19.38 4.27
C GLY A 111 -18.20 -18.36 4.86
N LYS A 112 -17.72 -17.35 5.58
CA LYS A 112 -18.55 -16.25 6.11
C LYS A 112 -18.45 -15.03 5.21
N ARG A 113 -19.60 -14.48 4.84
CA ARG A 113 -19.71 -13.22 4.11
C ARG A 113 -20.12 -12.09 5.03
N SER A 114 -19.51 -10.94 4.82
CA SER A 114 -19.84 -9.70 5.51
C SER A 114 -19.88 -8.54 4.53
N GLU A 115 -20.84 -7.65 4.68
CA GLU A 115 -20.89 -6.38 3.94
C GLU A 115 -20.41 -5.26 4.87
N LEU A 116 -19.45 -4.48 4.37
CA LEU A 116 -18.82 -3.40 5.12
C LEU A 116 -19.01 -2.09 4.37
N GLY A 117 -19.80 -1.18 4.95
CA GLY A 117 -19.99 0.18 4.45
C GLY A 117 -19.04 1.18 5.09
N PRO A 118 -19.17 2.48 4.76
CA PRO A 118 -18.32 3.54 5.30
C PRO A 118 -18.28 3.54 6.83
N GLY A 119 -17.08 3.65 7.41
CA GLY A 119 -16.83 3.57 8.84
C GLY A 119 -16.74 2.15 9.41
N SER A 120 -17.07 1.13 8.61
CA SER A 120 -16.94 -0.28 9.05
C SER A 120 -15.48 -0.72 9.06
N PHE A 121 -15.22 -1.70 9.90
CA PHE A 121 -13.88 -2.23 10.17
C PHE A 121 -13.88 -3.75 10.07
N ASN A 122 -12.79 -4.33 9.55
CA ASN A 122 -12.45 -5.73 9.74
C ASN A 122 -10.98 -5.91 10.10
N TYR A 123 -10.66 -7.08 10.60
CA TYR A 123 -9.29 -7.53 10.88
C TYR A 123 -9.09 -8.90 10.22
N MET A 124 -8.04 -8.98 9.39
CA MET A 124 -7.60 -10.22 8.73
C MET A 124 -6.27 -10.65 9.33
N PRO A 125 -6.24 -11.78 10.05
CA PRO A 125 -4.98 -12.35 10.53
C PRO A 125 -4.04 -12.70 9.37
N ALA A 126 -2.75 -12.63 9.62
CA ALA A 126 -1.73 -13.10 8.69
C ALA A 126 -2.06 -14.51 8.16
N LYS A 127 -1.88 -14.70 6.85
CA LYS A 127 -2.12 -15.95 6.13
C LYS A 127 -3.58 -16.41 6.06
N MET A 128 -4.54 -15.63 6.56
CA MET A 128 -5.95 -15.91 6.41
C MET A 128 -6.37 -15.70 4.95
N VAL A 129 -6.83 -16.77 4.31
CA VAL A 129 -7.33 -16.70 2.92
C VAL A 129 -8.68 -16.01 2.92
N HIS A 130 -8.80 -14.97 2.11
CA HIS A 130 -10.05 -14.23 1.93
C HIS A 130 -10.18 -13.70 0.50
N GLU A 131 -11.37 -13.26 0.16
CA GLU A 131 -11.69 -12.61 -1.11
C GLU A 131 -12.63 -11.42 -0.87
N ALA A 132 -12.70 -10.52 -1.84
CA ALA A 132 -13.53 -9.33 -1.71
C ALA A 132 -14.19 -8.91 -3.04
N TRP A 133 -15.39 -8.37 -2.96
CA TRP A 133 -16.08 -7.69 -4.06
C TRP A 133 -16.15 -6.22 -3.72
N LEU A 134 -15.39 -5.44 -4.46
CA LEU A 134 -15.28 -4.01 -4.28
C LEU A 134 -16.11 -3.30 -5.35
N PRO A 135 -17.01 -2.37 -4.98
CA PRO A 135 -17.77 -1.61 -5.96
C PRO A 135 -16.88 -0.60 -6.69
N ALA A 136 -17.33 -0.11 -7.83
CA ALA A 136 -16.70 1.03 -8.48
C ALA A 136 -16.67 2.23 -7.54
N ASP A 137 -15.65 3.07 -7.68
CA ASP A 137 -15.42 4.28 -6.87
C ASP A 137 -15.33 4.04 -5.37
N SER A 138 -14.96 2.83 -4.93
CA SER A 138 -14.71 2.55 -3.53
C SER A 138 -13.35 3.08 -3.07
N LEU A 139 -13.25 3.34 -1.77
CA LEU A 139 -12.03 3.77 -1.11
C LEU A 139 -11.92 3.07 0.25
N THR A 140 -10.80 2.41 0.46
CA THR A 140 -10.48 1.69 1.70
C THR A 140 -9.18 2.21 2.28
N PHE A 141 -9.16 2.50 3.57
CA PHE A 141 -7.93 2.71 4.34
C PHE A 141 -7.51 1.39 4.97
N ILE A 142 -6.23 1.06 4.84
CA ILE A 142 -5.66 -0.22 5.26
C ILE A 142 -4.44 0.02 6.14
N THR A 143 -4.34 -0.75 7.23
CA THR A 143 -3.12 -0.82 8.03
C THR A 143 -2.61 -2.25 8.07
N VAL A 144 -1.30 -2.40 7.95
CA VAL A 144 -0.60 -3.69 7.98
C VAL A 144 0.53 -3.59 9.00
N ASP A 145 0.69 -4.58 9.84
CA ASP A 145 1.68 -4.56 10.92
C ASP A 145 3.13 -4.87 10.48
N ALA A 146 3.31 -5.17 9.17
CA ALA A 146 4.60 -5.31 8.52
C ALA A 146 4.55 -4.77 7.07
N ALA A 147 5.43 -5.22 6.20
CA ALA A 147 5.38 -4.91 4.77
C ALA A 147 4.11 -5.50 4.13
N TRP A 148 3.42 -4.69 3.33
CA TRP A 148 2.26 -5.15 2.59
C TRP A 148 2.67 -6.03 1.41
N ASP A 149 2.01 -7.15 1.24
CA ASP A 149 2.12 -8.05 0.09
C ASP A 149 0.76 -8.65 -0.26
N VAL A 150 0.64 -9.25 -1.44
CA VAL A 150 -0.51 -10.06 -1.85
C VAL A 150 -0.03 -11.42 -2.35
N ASN A 151 -0.54 -12.49 -1.76
CA ASN A 151 -0.25 -13.86 -2.15
C ASN A 151 -1.53 -14.50 -2.72
N TRP A 152 -1.62 -14.54 -4.04
CA TRP A 152 -2.77 -15.08 -4.75
C TRP A 152 -2.84 -16.60 -4.65
N VAL A 153 -4.05 -17.15 -4.40
CA VAL A 153 -4.29 -18.61 -4.40
C VAL A 153 -4.41 -19.11 -5.85
N GLU A 154 -5.17 -18.41 -6.68
CA GLU A 154 -5.48 -18.80 -8.06
C GLU A 154 -4.94 -17.80 -9.11
N GLY A 155 -4.01 -16.97 -8.71
CA GLY A 155 -3.51 -15.86 -9.54
C GLY A 155 -4.32 -14.57 -9.37
N PRO A 156 -3.76 -13.43 -9.84
CA PRO A 156 -4.39 -12.13 -9.70
C PRO A 156 -5.71 -12.05 -10.49
N PRO A 157 -6.60 -11.11 -10.13
CA PRO A 157 -7.78 -10.79 -10.94
C PRO A 157 -7.43 -10.48 -12.40
N THR A 158 -8.35 -10.81 -13.28
CA THR A 158 -8.28 -10.58 -14.73
C THR A 158 -9.47 -9.73 -15.18
N ALA A 159 -9.57 -9.42 -16.46
CA ALA A 159 -10.73 -8.71 -17.01
C ALA A 159 -12.08 -9.43 -16.75
N ALA A 160 -12.07 -10.75 -16.57
CA ALA A 160 -13.26 -11.52 -16.24
C ALA A 160 -13.79 -11.26 -14.82
N ASP A 161 -12.96 -10.72 -13.94
CA ASP A 161 -13.30 -10.40 -12.55
C ASP A 161 -13.85 -8.98 -12.38
N LEU A 162 -13.85 -8.18 -13.48
CA LEU A 162 -14.52 -6.88 -13.48
C LEU A 162 -16.05 -7.12 -13.50
N THR A 163 -16.74 -6.55 -12.51
CA THR A 163 -18.20 -6.66 -12.38
C THR A 163 -18.88 -5.37 -12.82
N LYS A 164 -20.19 -5.45 -13.12
CA LYS A 164 -21.01 -4.28 -13.54
C LYS A 164 -21.48 -3.49 -12.33
#